data_1b329c0a807a7d1576176710d4efe499
#
_entry.id   1b329c0a807a7d1576176710d4efe499
#
_cell.length_a   1.000
_cell.length_b   1.000
_cell.length_c   1.000
_cell.angle_alpha   90.00
_cell.angle_beta   90.00
_cell.angle_gamma   90.00
#
_symmetry.space_group_name_H-M   'P 1'
#
loop_
_entity.id
_entity.type
_entity.pdbx_description
1 polymer ?
#
loop_
_entity_poly.entity_id
_entity_poly.type
_entity_poly.pdbx_seq_one_letter_code
_entity_poly.pdbx_strand_id
1 'polypeptide(L)'
;MTSGQEVAVIRDSSKMVLRLEFPAADAATFSVGQSAEVTLDGTFEMLTGTVTAVTGTDALSTGNLLTRTVTIAVRNAGGLTTAQAATATINGVSCIAAKCFEYQAERTLTALAAGTVTAINVPEGGAVNKDDIVLQISGEDLTEAIQSAAESLRSAELNMDNLQEAMNNYTITSPISGTIIEKNAKPGTRCPPARTCARSLT
;
A
#
# COMPACT_ATOMS: atom_id res chain seq x y z
N MET A 1 -8.14 -18.77 4.00
CA MET A 1 -6.92 -18.01 4.33
C MET A 1 -7.07 -17.32 5.66
N THR A 2 -5.97 -17.17 6.41
CA THR A 2 -5.95 -16.41 7.67
C THR A 2 -5.27 -15.06 7.44
N SER A 3 -5.61 -14.06 8.24
CA SER A 3 -4.92 -12.77 8.22
C SER A 3 -3.44 -12.96 8.54
N GLY A 4 -2.55 -12.28 7.80
CA GLY A 4 -1.09 -12.42 7.89
C GLY A 4 -0.49 -13.60 7.13
N GLN A 5 -1.30 -14.47 6.53
CA GLN A 5 -0.81 -15.59 5.72
C GLN A 5 -0.14 -15.06 4.44
N GLU A 6 1.04 -15.62 4.11
CA GLU A 6 1.70 -15.33 2.84
C GLU A 6 0.88 -15.86 1.67
N VAL A 7 0.73 -15.01 0.66
CA VAL A 7 -0.09 -15.28 -0.53
C VAL A 7 0.77 -15.48 -1.75
N ALA A 8 1.71 -14.59 -1.97
CA ALA A 8 2.60 -14.61 -3.14
C ALA A 8 3.88 -13.84 -2.83
N VAL A 9 4.94 -14.18 -3.57
CA VAL A 9 6.18 -13.41 -3.58
C VAL A 9 6.36 -12.80 -4.97
N ILE A 10 6.46 -11.49 -5.04
CA ILE A 10 6.70 -10.74 -6.28
C ILE A 10 8.16 -10.35 -6.31
N ARG A 11 8.85 -10.64 -7.41
CA ARG A 11 10.26 -10.34 -7.64
C ARG A 11 10.41 -9.52 -8.90
N ASP A 12 11.16 -8.43 -8.80
CA ASP A 12 11.62 -7.72 -9.99
C ASP A 12 12.94 -8.33 -10.47
N SER A 13 12.84 -9.17 -11.49
CA SER A 13 13.98 -9.82 -12.13
C SER A 13 14.49 -9.08 -13.38
N SER A 14 13.93 -7.92 -13.72
CA SER A 14 14.33 -7.14 -14.91
C SER A 14 15.76 -6.63 -14.82
N LYS A 15 16.19 -6.37 -13.59
CA LYS A 15 17.57 -6.03 -13.23
C LYS A 15 17.99 -6.85 -12.04
N MET A 16 19.23 -7.29 -12.08
CA MET A 16 19.88 -7.94 -10.96
C MET A 16 20.89 -7.00 -10.32
N VAL A 17 21.06 -7.10 -9.04
CA VAL A 17 21.92 -6.23 -8.24
C VAL A 17 23.08 -7.02 -7.69
N LEU A 18 24.29 -6.46 -7.79
CA LEU A 18 25.50 -6.96 -7.16
C LEU A 18 25.97 -5.97 -6.10
N ARG A 19 26.21 -6.45 -4.89
CA ARG A 19 26.83 -5.67 -3.82
C ARG A 19 28.24 -6.17 -3.58
N LEU A 20 29.20 -5.49 -4.21
CA LEU A 20 30.59 -5.86 -4.21
C LEU A 20 31.45 -4.94 -3.35
N GLU A 21 32.46 -5.50 -2.72
CA GLU A 21 33.43 -4.76 -1.92
C GLU A 21 34.61 -4.34 -2.78
N PHE A 22 34.96 -3.06 -2.71
CA PHE A 22 36.13 -2.50 -3.37
C PHE A 22 37.04 -1.84 -2.31
N PRO A 23 38.34 -1.70 -2.57
CA PRO A 23 39.23 -0.95 -1.70
C PRO A 23 38.68 0.46 -1.45
N ALA A 24 38.64 0.92 -0.20
CA ALA A 24 37.98 2.16 0.18
C ALA A 24 38.54 3.39 -0.54
N ALA A 25 39.86 3.42 -0.75
CA ALA A 25 40.54 4.52 -1.45
C ALA A 25 40.04 4.69 -2.89
N ASP A 26 39.90 3.57 -3.61
CA ASP A 26 39.46 3.57 -5.00
C ASP A 26 37.96 3.80 -5.09
N ALA A 27 37.18 3.13 -4.24
CA ALA A 27 35.73 3.29 -4.20
C ALA A 27 35.28 4.72 -3.89
N ALA A 28 36.10 5.51 -3.19
CA ALA A 28 35.83 6.93 -2.95
C ALA A 28 35.79 7.78 -4.25
N THR A 29 36.40 7.28 -5.32
CA THR A 29 36.44 7.94 -6.62
C THR A 29 35.26 7.56 -7.55
N PHE A 30 34.54 6.51 -7.18
CA PHE A 30 33.43 6.01 -7.99
C PHE A 30 32.20 6.91 -7.88
N SER A 31 31.49 7.05 -8.98
CA SER A 31 30.28 7.87 -9.06
C SER A 31 29.06 7.05 -9.46
N VAL A 32 27.89 7.41 -8.93
CA VAL A 32 26.62 6.82 -9.37
C VAL A 32 26.40 7.13 -10.86
N GLY A 33 25.96 6.13 -11.60
CA GLY A 33 25.80 6.20 -13.06
C GLY A 33 27.03 5.73 -13.86
N GLN A 34 28.14 5.45 -13.21
CA GLN A 34 29.36 4.95 -13.84
C GLN A 34 29.17 3.52 -14.35
N SER A 35 29.81 3.21 -15.50
CA SER A 35 29.81 1.86 -16.06
C SER A 35 30.73 0.95 -15.27
N ALA A 36 30.30 -0.27 -15.09
CA ALA A 36 31.08 -1.37 -14.49
C ALA A 36 31.11 -2.57 -15.46
N GLU A 37 32.24 -3.19 -15.61
CA GLU A 37 32.37 -4.47 -16.31
C GLU A 37 32.16 -5.60 -15.30
N VAL A 38 31.12 -6.39 -15.52
CA VAL A 38 30.76 -7.50 -14.64
C VAL A 38 31.08 -8.81 -15.32
N THR A 39 31.88 -9.63 -14.68
CA THR A 39 32.29 -10.94 -15.20
C THR A 39 31.62 -12.03 -14.39
N LEU A 40 30.84 -12.89 -15.04
CA LEU A 40 30.20 -14.04 -14.42
C LEU A 40 31.24 -15.10 -14.03
N ASP A 41 31.14 -15.58 -12.80
CA ASP A 41 31.98 -16.66 -12.33
C ASP A 41 31.58 -17.98 -13.02
N GLY A 42 32.58 -18.73 -13.46
CA GLY A 42 32.41 -20.01 -14.15
C GLY A 42 32.21 -19.93 -15.66
N THR A 43 31.49 -18.94 -16.21
CA THR A 43 31.32 -18.78 -17.66
C THR A 43 32.28 -17.75 -18.28
N PHE A 44 32.79 -16.85 -17.47
CA PHE A 44 33.61 -15.70 -17.89
C PHE A 44 32.90 -14.76 -18.88
N GLU A 45 31.57 -14.82 -18.94
CA GLU A 45 30.77 -13.90 -19.74
C GLU A 45 30.86 -12.51 -19.15
N MET A 46 31.08 -11.52 -20.01
CA MET A 46 31.19 -10.12 -19.61
C MET A 46 29.88 -9.39 -19.84
N LEU A 47 29.38 -8.77 -18.80
CA LEU A 47 28.15 -7.97 -18.83
C LEU A 47 28.47 -6.52 -18.45
N THR A 48 27.69 -5.60 -18.97
CA THR A 48 27.80 -4.19 -18.57
C THR A 48 26.81 -3.91 -17.43
N GLY A 49 27.34 -3.45 -16.30
CA GLY A 49 26.57 -2.95 -15.17
C GLY A 49 26.66 -1.42 -15.05
N THR A 50 25.81 -0.88 -14.21
CA THR A 50 25.82 0.54 -13.84
C THR A 50 25.88 0.67 -12.33
N VAL A 51 26.78 1.51 -11.82
CA VAL A 51 26.88 1.83 -10.39
C VAL A 51 25.62 2.58 -9.96
N THR A 52 24.89 2.04 -9.00
CA THR A 52 23.66 2.65 -8.48
C THR A 52 23.83 3.27 -7.11
N ALA A 53 24.78 2.77 -6.32
CA ALA A 53 25.12 3.34 -5.02
C ALA A 53 26.57 2.99 -4.64
N VAL A 54 27.19 3.90 -3.90
CA VAL A 54 28.49 3.68 -3.22
C VAL A 54 28.27 4.01 -1.75
N THR A 55 28.61 3.09 -0.85
CA THR A 55 28.45 3.31 0.58
C THR A 55 29.44 4.37 1.06
N GLY A 56 28.98 5.34 1.83
CA GLY A 56 29.83 6.42 2.36
C GLY A 56 30.68 6.01 3.58
N THR A 57 30.47 4.81 4.13
CA THR A 57 31.18 4.30 5.32
C THR A 57 32.15 3.22 4.94
N ASP A 58 33.35 3.27 5.50
CA ASP A 58 34.36 2.24 5.33
C ASP A 58 34.08 1.07 6.28
N ALA A 59 34.25 -0.15 5.80
CA ALA A 59 34.14 -1.38 6.57
C ALA A 59 35.48 -2.13 6.53
N LEU A 60 35.77 -2.88 7.59
CA LEU A 60 36.92 -3.79 7.59
C LEU A 60 36.51 -5.12 6.99
N SER A 61 37.15 -5.51 5.90
CA SER A 61 36.99 -6.80 5.28
C SER A 61 38.08 -7.78 5.74
N THR A 62 38.00 -9.01 5.29
CA THR A 62 38.98 -10.06 5.59
C THR A 62 40.41 -9.60 5.24
N GLY A 63 41.34 -9.77 6.15
CA GLY A 63 42.73 -9.31 5.97
C GLY A 63 42.98 -7.86 6.41
N ASN A 64 42.10 -7.27 7.19
CA ASN A 64 42.20 -5.88 7.74
C ASN A 64 42.27 -4.81 6.64
N LEU A 65 41.64 -5.09 5.47
CA LEU A 65 41.53 -4.14 4.38
C LEU A 65 40.29 -3.25 4.58
N LEU A 66 40.46 -1.93 4.47
CA LEU A 66 39.33 -0.99 4.41
C LEU A 66 38.63 -1.07 3.07
N THR A 67 37.35 -1.31 3.10
CA THR A 67 36.50 -1.52 1.91
C THR A 67 35.25 -0.65 1.94
N ARG A 68 34.72 -0.38 0.78
CA ARG A 68 33.37 0.18 0.59
C ARG A 68 32.53 -0.75 -0.27
N THR A 69 31.27 -0.84 0.05
CA THR A 69 30.31 -1.60 -0.77
C THR A 69 29.83 -0.72 -1.92
N VAL A 70 29.98 -1.22 -3.11
CA VAL A 70 29.45 -0.63 -4.34
C VAL A 70 28.31 -1.49 -4.85
N THR A 71 27.17 -0.86 -5.10
CA THR A 71 25.99 -1.52 -5.65
C THR A 71 25.95 -1.29 -7.15
N ILE A 72 25.93 -2.37 -7.91
CA ILE A 72 25.93 -2.37 -9.37
C ILE A 72 24.65 -3.03 -9.85
N ALA A 73 23.90 -2.36 -10.71
CA ALA A 73 22.74 -2.94 -11.38
C ALA A 73 23.13 -3.46 -12.77
N VAL A 74 22.75 -4.69 -13.05
CA VAL A 74 22.96 -5.36 -14.34
C VAL A 74 21.60 -5.69 -14.93
N ARG A 75 21.39 -5.37 -16.22
CA ARG A 75 20.16 -5.73 -16.92
C ARG A 75 20.08 -7.24 -17.10
N ASN A 76 19.00 -7.85 -16.68
CA ASN A 76 18.75 -9.27 -16.87
C ASN A 76 17.93 -9.50 -18.14
N ALA A 77 18.54 -10.11 -19.15
CA ALA A 77 17.84 -10.52 -20.37
C ALA A 77 17.09 -11.86 -20.20
N GLY A 78 17.04 -12.41 -18.98
CA GLY A 78 16.34 -13.67 -18.64
C GLY A 78 17.26 -14.83 -18.23
N GLY A 79 18.59 -14.62 -18.23
CA GLY A 79 19.57 -15.67 -17.91
C GLY A 79 20.23 -15.56 -16.53
N LEU A 80 20.12 -14.40 -15.85
CA LEU A 80 20.75 -14.17 -14.56
C LEU A 80 19.88 -14.68 -13.42
N THR A 81 20.49 -15.39 -12.49
CA THR A 81 19.83 -15.93 -11.29
C THR A 81 20.60 -15.55 -10.03
N THR A 82 19.98 -15.66 -8.88
CA THR A 82 20.62 -15.41 -7.57
C THR A 82 21.65 -16.48 -7.17
N ALA A 83 21.71 -17.60 -7.90
CA ALA A 83 22.70 -18.64 -7.68
C ALA A 83 24.05 -18.34 -8.36
N GLN A 84 24.07 -17.43 -9.32
CA GLN A 84 25.27 -17.03 -10.05
C GLN A 84 26.05 -15.98 -9.27
N ALA A 85 27.36 -16.22 -9.16
CA ALA A 85 28.28 -15.24 -8.61
C ALA A 85 28.96 -14.45 -9.75
N ALA A 86 29.38 -13.25 -9.46
CA ALA A 86 30.11 -12.42 -10.39
C ALA A 86 31.11 -11.50 -9.66
N THR A 87 32.11 -11.09 -10.41
CA THR A 87 33.05 -10.02 -10.05
C THR A 87 32.78 -8.79 -10.89
N ALA A 88 33.27 -7.66 -10.47
CA ALA A 88 33.18 -6.45 -11.29
C ALA A 88 34.49 -5.65 -11.25
N THR A 89 34.73 -4.96 -12.36
CA THR A 89 35.82 -4.00 -12.53
C THR A 89 35.25 -2.64 -12.87
N ILE A 90 35.70 -1.62 -12.14
CA ILE A 90 35.29 -0.21 -12.35
C ILE A 90 36.55 0.63 -12.51
N ASN A 91 36.71 1.32 -13.64
CA ASN A 91 37.91 2.10 -13.97
C ASN A 91 39.22 1.29 -13.84
N GLY A 92 39.19 0.01 -14.15
CA GLY A 92 40.36 -0.85 -14.01
C GLY A 92 40.65 -1.38 -12.60
N VAL A 93 39.83 -1.01 -11.63
CA VAL A 93 39.88 -1.53 -10.24
C VAL A 93 38.90 -2.68 -10.09
N SER A 94 39.43 -3.87 -9.72
CA SER A 94 38.61 -5.06 -9.51
C SER A 94 38.05 -5.11 -8.07
N CYS A 95 36.88 -5.71 -7.90
CA CYS A 95 36.34 -6.01 -6.59
C CYS A 95 37.21 -7.04 -5.86
N ILE A 96 37.07 -7.11 -4.53
CA ILE A 96 37.88 -7.99 -3.66
C ILE A 96 37.42 -9.43 -3.78
N ALA A 97 36.11 -9.66 -3.86
CA ALA A 97 35.56 -11.03 -3.94
C ALA A 97 34.28 -11.06 -4.79
N ALA A 98 34.06 -12.21 -5.42
CA ALA A 98 32.81 -12.49 -6.10
C ALA A 98 31.63 -12.54 -5.11
N LYS A 99 30.45 -12.05 -5.52
CA LYS A 99 29.20 -12.18 -4.78
C LYS A 99 28.08 -12.64 -5.71
N CYS A 100 27.07 -13.26 -5.14
CA CYS A 100 25.89 -13.67 -5.89
C CYS A 100 25.01 -12.46 -6.22
N PHE A 101 24.26 -12.57 -7.31
CA PHE A 101 23.26 -11.59 -7.66
C PHE A 101 22.08 -11.60 -6.68
N GLU A 102 21.47 -10.46 -6.50
CA GLU A 102 20.24 -10.27 -5.77
C GLU A 102 19.17 -9.69 -6.72
N TYR A 103 17.88 -9.94 -6.43
CA TYR A 103 16.81 -9.26 -7.15
C TYR A 103 16.81 -7.78 -6.80
N GLN A 104 16.42 -6.92 -7.77
CA GLN A 104 16.30 -5.49 -7.52
C GLN A 104 15.27 -5.17 -6.44
N ALA A 105 14.17 -5.88 -6.45
CA ALA A 105 13.14 -5.82 -5.42
C ALA A 105 12.46 -7.18 -5.26
N GLU A 106 12.18 -7.53 -4.03
CA GLU A 106 11.36 -8.67 -3.66
C GLU A 106 10.35 -8.22 -2.62
N ARG A 107 9.09 -8.61 -2.79
CA ARG A 107 7.99 -8.29 -1.87
C ARG A 107 7.12 -9.50 -1.68
N THR A 108 6.89 -9.85 -0.44
CA THR A 108 5.90 -10.85 -0.06
C THR A 108 4.55 -10.19 0.13
N LEU A 109 3.54 -10.68 -0.54
CA LEU A 109 2.16 -10.29 -0.33
C LEU A 109 1.57 -11.16 0.76
N THR A 110 0.95 -10.52 1.75
CA THR A 110 0.24 -11.20 2.84
C THR A 110 -1.24 -10.86 2.82
N ALA A 111 -2.08 -11.80 3.19
CA ALA A 111 -3.51 -11.57 3.33
C ALA A 111 -3.78 -10.60 4.49
N LEU A 112 -4.44 -9.49 4.23
CA LEU A 112 -4.80 -8.49 5.25
C LEU A 112 -6.03 -8.90 6.06
N ALA A 113 -6.88 -9.77 5.50
CA ALA A 113 -8.09 -10.28 6.14
C ALA A 113 -8.19 -11.80 5.98
N ALA A 114 -8.93 -12.44 6.90
CA ALA A 114 -9.29 -13.83 6.76
C ALA A 114 -10.42 -13.99 5.74
N GLY A 115 -10.43 -15.10 5.00
CA GLY A 115 -11.49 -15.37 4.04
C GLY A 115 -11.15 -16.50 3.08
N THR A 116 -12.05 -16.72 2.14
CA THR A 116 -11.91 -17.70 1.07
C THR A 116 -11.48 -17.03 -0.22
N VAL A 117 -10.48 -17.58 -0.90
CA VAL A 117 -10.03 -17.07 -2.21
C VAL A 117 -11.13 -17.37 -3.22
N THR A 118 -11.64 -16.33 -3.86
CA THR A 118 -12.70 -16.42 -4.87
C THR A 118 -12.16 -16.39 -6.29
N ALA A 119 -11.06 -15.68 -6.51
CA ALA A 119 -10.41 -15.61 -7.81
C ALA A 119 -8.90 -15.42 -7.67
N ILE A 120 -8.15 -16.04 -8.56
CA ILE A 120 -6.72 -15.84 -8.78
C ILE A 120 -6.57 -15.29 -10.20
N ASN A 121 -6.16 -14.03 -10.31
CA ASN A 121 -6.11 -13.35 -11.60
C ASN A 121 -4.76 -13.52 -12.30
N VAL A 122 -3.71 -13.85 -11.54
CA VAL A 122 -2.35 -13.99 -12.08
C VAL A 122 -1.83 -15.38 -11.73
N PRO A 123 -1.47 -16.20 -12.72
CA PRO A 123 -0.86 -17.51 -12.47
C PRO A 123 0.57 -17.36 -11.97
N GLU A 124 1.10 -18.43 -11.40
CA GLU A 124 2.52 -18.51 -11.02
C GLU A 124 3.42 -18.28 -12.25
N GLY A 125 4.42 -17.42 -12.09
CA GLY A 125 5.29 -16.98 -13.19
C GLY A 125 4.69 -15.89 -14.08
N GLY A 126 3.45 -15.46 -13.85
CA GLY A 126 2.83 -14.36 -14.57
C GLY A 126 3.43 -13.00 -14.19
N ALA A 127 3.51 -12.11 -15.19
CA ALA A 127 3.94 -10.74 -14.96
C ALA A 127 2.81 -9.92 -14.31
N VAL A 128 3.18 -9.04 -13.38
CA VAL A 128 2.27 -8.13 -12.70
C VAL A 128 2.78 -6.70 -12.80
N ASN A 129 1.89 -5.75 -12.96
CA ASN A 129 2.20 -4.33 -12.83
C ASN A 129 1.80 -3.83 -11.44
N LYS A 130 2.29 -2.64 -11.12
CA LYS A 130 1.83 -1.96 -9.92
C LYS A 130 0.31 -1.78 -9.96
N ASP A 131 -0.34 -2.05 -8.83
CA ASP A 131 -1.79 -1.94 -8.62
C ASP A 131 -2.66 -3.00 -9.32
N ASP A 132 -2.04 -4.00 -9.97
CA ASP A 132 -2.77 -5.16 -10.52
C ASP A 132 -3.38 -6.01 -9.37
N ILE A 133 -4.61 -6.46 -9.57
CA ILE A 133 -5.29 -7.36 -8.63
C ILE A 133 -4.77 -8.79 -8.83
N VAL A 134 -3.95 -9.27 -7.92
CA VAL A 134 -3.36 -10.62 -7.98
C VAL A 134 -4.39 -11.68 -7.63
N LEU A 135 -5.15 -11.47 -6.55
CA LEU A 135 -6.20 -12.37 -6.09
C LEU A 135 -7.32 -11.62 -5.38
N GLN A 136 -8.47 -12.25 -5.28
CA GLN A 136 -9.63 -11.73 -4.55
C GLN A 136 -9.98 -12.68 -3.41
N ILE A 137 -10.28 -12.12 -2.24
CA ILE A 137 -10.70 -12.84 -1.05
C ILE A 137 -12.11 -12.38 -0.70
N SER A 138 -13.00 -13.32 -0.42
CA SER A 138 -14.32 -13.09 0.16
C SER A 138 -14.33 -13.60 1.59
N GLY A 139 -14.84 -12.80 2.51
CA GLY A 139 -15.06 -13.16 3.92
C GLY A 139 -16.53 -12.96 4.27
N GLU A 140 -17.19 -13.98 4.79
CA GLU A 140 -18.58 -13.88 5.30
C GLU A 140 -18.64 -12.86 6.42
N ASP A 141 -17.70 -12.90 7.37
CA ASP A 141 -17.60 -11.94 8.49
C ASP A 141 -17.53 -10.48 8.02
N LEU A 142 -16.82 -10.21 6.89
CA LEU A 142 -16.70 -8.87 6.34
C LEU A 142 -18.01 -8.41 5.71
N THR A 143 -18.71 -9.30 5.02
CA THR A 143 -20.01 -9.02 4.42
C THR A 143 -21.06 -8.73 5.49
N GLU A 144 -21.09 -9.54 6.56
CA GLU A 144 -21.97 -9.33 7.71
C GLU A 144 -21.66 -8.02 8.43
N ALA A 145 -20.37 -7.69 8.61
CA ALA A 145 -19.95 -6.42 9.23
C ALA A 145 -20.39 -5.21 8.41
N ILE A 146 -20.27 -5.26 7.08
CA ILE A 146 -20.73 -4.20 6.17
C ILE A 146 -22.25 -4.05 6.26
N GLN A 147 -22.99 -5.17 6.25
CA GLN A 147 -24.45 -5.15 6.35
C GLN A 147 -24.90 -4.57 7.70
N SER A 148 -24.31 -4.99 8.80
CA SER A 148 -24.60 -4.50 10.15
C SER A 148 -24.31 -2.98 10.26
N ALA A 149 -23.18 -2.53 9.68
CA ALA A 149 -22.85 -1.10 9.63
C ALA A 149 -23.87 -0.29 8.81
N ALA A 150 -24.32 -0.82 7.67
CA ALA A 150 -25.34 -0.20 6.82
C ALA A 150 -26.70 -0.10 7.53
N GLU A 151 -27.10 -1.16 8.25
CA GLU A 151 -28.34 -1.15 9.06
C GLU A 151 -28.27 -0.15 10.22
N SER A 152 -27.11 -0.05 10.87
CA SER A 152 -26.86 0.93 11.92
C SER A 152 -26.95 2.35 11.40
N LEU A 153 -26.37 2.62 10.23
CA LEU A 153 -26.46 3.93 9.57
C LEU A 153 -27.90 4.27 9.24
N ARG A 154 -28.65 3.35 8.64
CA ARG A 154 -30.07 3.53 8.32
C ARG A 154 -30.91 3.82 9.56
N SER A 155 -30.63 3.12 10.67
CA SER A 155 -31.31 3.37 11.94
C SER A 155 -31.00 4.77 12.48
N ALA A 156 -29.77 5.23 12.37
CA ALA A 156 -29.38 6.58 12.78
C ALA A 156 -30.05 7.66 11.92
N GLU A 157 -30.15 7.45 10.61
CA GLU A 157 -30.86 8.35 9.68
C GLU A 157 -32.35 8.47 10.05
N LEU A 158 -33.03 7.33 10.28
CA LEU A 158 -34.42 7.32 10.69
C LEU A 158 -34.66 8.05 12.04
N ASN A 159 -33.73 7.86 12.98
CA ASN A 159 -33.78 8.58 14.25
C ASN A 159 -33.60 10.08 14.06
N MET A 160 -32.74 10.51 13.16
CA MET A 160 -32.51 11.90 12.83
C MET A 160 -33.74 12.51 12.16
N ASP A 161 -34.38 11.79 11.24
CA ASP A 161 -35.64 12.24 10.60
C ASP A 161 -36.77 12.40 11.65
N ASN A 162 -36.93 11.42 12.55
CA ASN A 162 -37.88 11.47 13.63
C ASN A 162 -37.67 12.68 14.56
N LEU A 163 -36.38 12.97 14.87
CA LEU A 163 -36.05 14.16 15.67
C LEU A 163 -36.33 15.46 14.91
N GLN A 164 -36.09 15.50 13.61
CA GLN A 164 -36.37 16.63 12.74
C GLN A 164 -37.89 16.89 12.68
N GLU A 165 -38.71 15.82 12.51
CA GLU A 165 -40.16 15.92 12.56
C GLU A 165 -40.63 16.39 13.93
N ALA A 166 -40.04 15.84 15.02
CA ALA A 166 -40.35 16.32 16.36
C ALA A 166 -40.05 17.81 16.54
N MET A 167 -38.92 18.29 16.03
CA MET A 167 -38.57 19.71 16.02
C MET A 167 -39.55 20.55 15.22
N ASN A 168 -39.98 20.06 14.05
CA ASN A 168 -40.97 20.76 13.23
C ASN A 168 -42.32 20.92 13.98
N ASN A 169 -42.68 19.93 14.83
CA ASN A 169 -43.88 19.96 15.63
C ASN A 169 -43.86 21.03 16.75
N TYR A 170 -42.68 21.59 17.09
CA TYR A 170 -42.59 22.74 17.99
C TYR A 170 -42.99 24.07 17.32
N THR A 171 -43.09 24.09 16.00
CA THR A 171 -43.52 25.26 15.23
C THR A 171 -44.90 24.98 14.64
N ILE A 172 -45.93 25.67 15.16
CA ILE A 172 -47.31 25.54 14.66
C ILE A 172 -47.52 26.61 13.59
N THR A 173 -47.72 26.18 12.36
CA THR A 173 -48.02 27.06 11.22
C THR A 173 -49.48 26.93 10.82
N SER A 174 -50.07 27.99 10.29
CA SER A 174 -51.45 27.95 9.77
C SER A 174 -51.46 27.17 8.43
N PRO A 175 -52.30 26.14 8.26
CA PRO A 175 -52.44 25.41 7.00
C PRO A 175 -53.25 26.20 5.94
N ILE A 176 -53.89 27.28 6.30
CA ILE A 176 -54.71 28.10 5.42
C ILE A 176 -54.50 29.59 5.71
N SER A 177 -54.84 30.42 4.74
CA SER A 177 -54.92 31.88 4.96
C SER A 177 -56.26 32.25 5.62
N GLY A 178 -56.24 33.09 6.66
CA GLY A 178 -57.44 33.45 7.38
C GLY A 178 -57.16 34.35 8.59
N THR A 179 -58.19 34.66 9.37
CA THR A 179 -58.09 35.43 10.59
C THR A 179 -58.27 34.54 11.81
N ILE A 180 -57.36 34.67 12.77
CA ILE A 180 -57.48 33.93 14.03
C ILE A 180 -58.60 34.51 14.88
N ILE A 181 -59.62 33.69 15.13
CA ILE A 181 -60.81 34.11 15.90
C ILE A 181 -60.75 33.74 17.37
N GLU A 182 -59.95 32.69 17.70
CA GLU A 182 -59.83 32.24 19.07
C GLU A 182 -58.38 31.82 19.32
N LYS A 183 -57.77 32.25 20.42
CA LYS A 183 -56.39 31.93 20.83
C LYS A 183 -56.42 31.54 22.30
N ASN A 184 -56.18 30.24 22.56
CA ASN A 184 -56.24 29.66 23.90
C ASN A 184 -54.83 29.49 24.57
N ALA A 185 -53.76 30.00 23.92
CA ALA A 185 -52.39 29.93 24.41
C ALA A 185 -51.81 31.32 24.69
N LYS A 186 -51.13 31.48 25.81
CA LYS A 186 -50.34 32.65 26.20
C LYS A 186 -48.88 32.25 26.34
N PRO A 187 -47.91 33.19 26.20
CA PRO A 187 -46.52 32.89 26.51
C PRO A 187 -46.40 32.26 27.91
N GLY A 188 -45.67 31.12 27.99
CA GLY A 188 -45.53 30.36 29.23
C GLY A 188 -46.59 29.28 29.49
N THR A 189 -47.62 29.15 28.65
CA THR A 189 -48.63 28.10 28.79
C THR A 189 -48.04 26.75 28.36
N ARG A 190 -48.10 25.73 29.23
CA ARG A 190 -47.76 24.36 28.84
C ARG A 190 -48.86 23.76 27.97
N CYS A 191 -48.52 23.38 26.74
CA CYS A 191 -49.45 22.71 25.83
C CYS A 191 -49.21 21.19 25.91
N PRO A 192 -50.07 20.39 26.54
CA PRO A 192 -49.95 18.94 26.47
C PRO A 192 -50.32 18.45 25.06
N PRO A 193 -49.75 17.32 24.59
CA PRO A 193 -50.12 16.73 23.32
C PRO A 193 -51.63 16.50 23.27
N ALA A 194 -52.27 16.80 22.12
CA ALA A 194 -53.72 16.66 21.86
C ALA A 194 -54.67 17.76 22.36
N ARG A 195 -54.22 18.97 22.73
CA ARG A 195 -55.11 20.09 22.90
C ARG A 195 -55.07 21.07 21.72
N THR A 196 -56.24 21.47 21.27
CA THR A 196 -56.38 22.51 20.25
C THR A 196 -56.00 23.87 20.85
N CYS A 197 -54.84 24.41 20.48
CA CYS A 197 -54.34 25.69 21.01
C CYS A 197 -54.91 26.92 20.26
N ALA A 198 -55.44 26.73 19.08
CA ALA A 198 -56.08 27.80 18.29
C ALA A 198 -57.15 27.25 17.33
N ARG A 199 -58.16 28.03 17.03
CA ARG A 199 -59.20 27.73 16.05
C ARG A 199 -59.26 28.89 15.02
N SER A 200 -59.19 28.55 13.73
CA SER A 200 -59.33 29.52 12.65
C SER A 200 -60.64 29.31 11.94
N LEU A 201 -61.26 30.40 11.49
CA LEU A 201 -62.39 30.41 10.53
C LEU A 201 -61.77 30.67 9.12
N THR A 202 -62.21 29.92 8.17
CA THR A 202 -62.08 30.20 6.73
C THR A 202 -63.18 31.19 6.33
#